data_f62b4b835beb87c50ed1f2708a46dbe1
#
_entry.id   f62b4b835beb87c50ed1f2708a46dbe1
#
_cell.length_a   1.000
_cell.length_b   1.000
_cell.length_c   1.000
_cell.angle_alpha   90.00
_cell.angle_beta   90.00
_cell.angle_gamma   90.00
#
_symmetry.space_group_name_H-M   'P 1'
#
loop_
_entity.id
_entity.type
_entity.pdbx_description
1 polymer ?
#
loop_
_entity_poly.entity_id
_entity_poly.type
_entity_poly.pdbx_seq_one_letter_code
_entity_poly.pdbx_strand_id
1 'polypeptide(L)'
;GPIAVLFIDGAHRFAPARDDIRRWGERVEPGGVMLIHDSFSSVGVTLAILRELMFGRRFRFVGRTRSLAEYRADLGGDVRSRAANVVRQAAQLPWFAKNLAVKVLLTLRLGSAVAKVTGRRLQWPY
;
A
#
# COMPACT_ATOMS: atom_id res chain seq x y z
N GLY A 1 10.01 18.49 -14.36
CA GLY A 1 8.89 19.33 -13.99
C GLY A 1 7.92 18.64 -13.02
N PRO A 2 6.84 19.30 -12.62
CA PRO A 2 5.87 18.71 -11.71
C PRO A 2 5.17 17.50 -12.32
N ILE A 3 4.84 16.53 -11.47
CA ILE A 3 4.21 15.27 -11.88
C ILE A 3 2.73 15.32 -11.55
N ALA A 4 1.87 15.12 -12.56
CA ALA A 4 0.42 15.07 -12.37
C ALA A 4 -0.05 13.71 -11.87
N VAL A 5 0.55 12.63 -12.37
CA VAL A 5 0.24 11.25 -11.97
C VAL A 5 1.56 10.49 -11.79
N LEU A 6 1.74 9.90 -10.61
CA LEU A 6 2.88 9.06 -10.29
C LEU A 6 2.38 7.64 -10.02
N PHE A 7 2.95 6.67 -10.71
CA PHE A 7 2.66 5.25 -10.48
C PHE A 7 3.89 4.56 -9.89
N ILE A 8 3.72 3.94 -8.73
CA ILE A 8 4.78 3.20 -8.04
C ILE A 8 4.46 1.71 -8.11
N ASP A 9 5.25 0.97 -8.88
CA ASP A 9 5.13 -0.47 -9.04
C ASP A 9 6.55 -1.05 -8.88
N GLY A 10 6.98 -1.08 -7.66
CA GLY A 10 8.36 -1.40 -7.33
C GLY A 10 8.61 -2.85 -6.98
N ALA A 11 9.73 -3.07 -6.32
CA ALA A 11 10.27 -4.40 -6.04
C ALA A 11 9.67 -5.07 -4.80
N HIS A 12 8.53 -4.66 -4.31
CA HIS A 12 7.86 -5.22 -3.12
C HIS A 12 8.66 -5.08 -1.82
N ARG A 13 9.75 -4.31 -1.83
CA ARG A 13 10.63 -4.14 -0.67
C ARG A 13 10.42 -2.77 -0.05
N PHE A 14 10.70 -2.68 1.27
CA PHE A 14 10.51 -1.47 2.04
C PHE A 14 11.35 -0.30 1.53
N ALA A 15 12.68 -0.48 1.42
CA ALA A 15 13.57 0.62 1.09
C ALA A 15 13.33 1.20 -0.31
N PRO A 16 13.20 0.41 -1.39
CA PRO A 16 12.86 0.95 -2.70
C PRO A 16 11.52 1.67 -2.71
N ALA A 17 10.49 1.10 -2.09
CA ALA A 17 9.15 1.72 -2.04
C ALA A 17 9.20 3.04 -1.26
N ARG A 18 9.87 3.05 -0.10
CA ARG A 18 10.04 4.27 0.70
C ARG A 18 10.78 5.36 -0.09
N ASP A 19 11.85 4.99 -0.77
CA ASP A 19 12.66 5.93 -1.53
C ASP A 19 11.88 6.50 -2.71
N ASP A 20 11.09 5.68 -3.40
CA ASP A 20 10.24 6.13 -4.50
C ASP A 20 9.16 7.09 -3.99
N ILE A 21 8.51 6.77 -2.88
CA ILE A 21 7.51 7.67 -2.29
C ILE A 21 8.14 9.01 -1.92
N ARG A 22 9.31 9.00 -1.29
CA ARG A 22 9.99 10.24 -0.92
C ARG A 22 10.44 11.04 -2.12
N ARG A 23 11.24 10.42 -2.98
CA ARG A 23 11.92 11.09 -4.08
C ARG A 23 10.95 11.58 -5.14
N TRP A 24 10.07 10.70 -5.60
CA TRP A 24 9.14 11.02 -6.68
C TRP A 24 7.87 11.67 -6.15
N GLY A 25 7.46 11.32 -4.93
CA GLY A 25 6.30 11.92 -4.30
C GLY A 25 6.45 13.43 -4.09
N GLU A 26 7.66 13.91 -3.80
CA GLU A 26 7.93 15.34 -3.67
C GLU A 26 7.68 16.11 -4.96
N ARG A 27 7.75 15.44 -6.10
CA ARG A 27 7.56 16.05 -7.42
C ARG A 27 6.12 16.04 -7.90
N VAL A 28 5.23 15.36 -7.18
CA VAL A 28 3.80 15.37 -7.52
C VAL A 28 3.26 16.77 -7.27
N GLU A 29 2.61 17.35 -8.28
CA GLU A 29 2.03 18.68 -8.18
C GLU A 29 0.87 18.72 -7.18
N PRO A 30 0.54 19.88 -6.61
CA PRO A 30 -0.64 20.02 -5.76
C PRO A 30 -1.90 19.52 -6.48
N GLY A 31 -2.67 18.64 -5.83
CA GLY A 31 -3.82 17.98 -6.43
C GLY A 31 -3.48 16.82 -7.34
N GLY A 32 -2.20 16.53 -7.55
CA GLY A 32 -1.76 15.39 -8.36
C GLY A 32 -2.05 14.05 -7.67
N VAL A 33 -1.95 12.97 -8.43
CA VAL A 33 -2.31 11.62 -8.00
C VAL A 33 -1.07 10.76 -7.87
N MET A 34 -0.99 9.97 -6.81
CA MET A 34 0.01 8.92 -6.62
C MET A 34 -0.70 7.58 -6.48
N LEU A 35 -0.36 6.65 -7.35
CA LEU A 35 -0.89 5.28 -7.32
C LEU A 35 0.22 4.34 -6.89
N ILE A 36 -0.04 3.52 -5.86
CA ILE A 36 0.94 2.60 -5.31
C ILE A 36 0.41 1.17 -5.43
N HIS A 37 1.09 0.34 -6.20
CA HIS A 37 0.77 -1.07 -6.35
C HIS A 37 1.30 -1.88 -5.17
N ASP A 38 0.67 -3.00 -4.87
CA ASP A 38 0.96 -3.88 -3.73
C ASP A 38 0.76 -3.23 -2.35
N SER A 39 -0.01 -2.16 -2.31
CA SER A 39 -0.40 -1.50 -1.07
C SER A 39 -1.24 -2.41 -0.21
N PHE A 40 -0.85 -2.53 1.07
CA PHE A 40 -1.54 -3.36 2.06
C PHE A 40 -1.63 -4.83 1.64
N SER A 41 -0.74 -5.26 0.76
CA SER A 41 -0.58 -6.65 0.34
C SER A 41 0.87 -7.10 0.54
N SER A 42 1.83 -6.38 -0.01
CA SER A 42 3.25 -6.59 0.26
C SER A 42 3.63 -5.99 1.61
N VAL A 43 4.39 -6.73 2.42
CA VAL A 43 4.88 -6.25 3.72
C VAL A 43 5.77 -5.02 3.54
N GLY A 44 6.71 -5.09 2.58
CA GLY A 44 7.65 -4.00 2.34
C GLY A 44 6.96 -2.71 1.91
N VAL A 45 6.06 -2.79 0.95
CA VAL A 45 5.31 -1.62 0.45
C VAL A 45 4.39 -1.06 1.54
N THR A 46 3.71 -1.93 2.30
CA THR A 46 2.83 -1.50 3.39
C THR A 46 3.61 -0.76 4.46
N LEU A 47 4.79 -1.27 4.87
CA LEU A 47 5.64 -0.58 5.84
C LEU A 47 6.10 0.78 5.32
N ALA A 48 6.43 0.88 4.03
CA ALA A 48 6.80 2.15 3.42
C ALA A 48 5.65 3.16 3.49
N ILE A 49 4.43 2.73 3.22
CA ILE A 49 3.23 3.57 3.34
C ILE A 49 3.03 4.03 4.78
N LEU A 50 3.12 3.12 5.74
CA LEU A 50 2.97 3.48 7.16
C LEU A 50 4.04 4.46 7.59
N ARG A 51 5.26 4.31 7.10
CA ARG A 51 6.38 5.19 7.42
C ARG A 51 6.22 6.58 6.81
N GLU A 52 5.83 6.67 5.55
CA GLU A 52 5.90 7.92 4.80
C GLU A 52 4.55 8.63 4.65
N LEU A 53 3.45 7.89 4.63
CA LEU A 53 2.15 8.44 4.26
C LEU A 53 1.10 8.42 5.38
N MET A 54 1.15 7.48 6.32
CA MET A 54 0.11 7.38 7.34
C MET A 54 -0.01 8.66 8.16
N PHE A 55 1.11 9.19 8.63
CA PHE A 55 1.16 10.45 9.37
C PHE A 55 1.70 11.60 8.53
N GLY A 56 1.76 11.41 7.21
CA GLY A 56 2.26 12.44 6.31
C GLY A 56 1.31 13.64 6.24
N ARG A 57 1.84 14.75 5.75
CA ARG A 57 1.11 16.03 5.73
C ARG A 57 0.64 16.45 4.34
N ARG A 58 1.00 15.70 3.31
CA ARG A 58 0.78 16.13 1.94
C ARG A 58 -0.22 15.27 1.19
N PHE A 59 -0.16 13.95 1.36
CA PHE A 59 -0.98 13.03 0.58
C PHE A 59 -2.17 12.54 1.38
N ARG A 60 -3.34 12.67 0.77
CA ARG A 60 -4.60 12.17 1.31
C ARG A 60 -4.90 10.81 0.67
N PHE A 61 -5.18 9.81 1.50
CA PHE A 61 -5.62 8.50 1.03
C PHE A 61 -7.05 8.62 0.48
N VAL A 62 -7.20 8.33 -0.81
CA VAL A 62 -8.50 8.40 -1.49
C VAL A 62 -9.24 7.07 -1.41
N GLY A 63 -8.54 5.98 -1.67
CA GLY A 63 -9.14 4.66 -1.67
C GLY A 63 -8.18 3.59 -2.16
N ARG A 64 -8.68 2.38 -2.20
CA ARG A 64 -7.91 1.22 -2.66
C ARG A 64 -8.80 0.32 -3.50
N THR A 65 -8.28 -0.12 -4.64
CA THR A 65 -8.90 -1.15 -5.47
C THR A 65 -7.95 -2.34 -5.45
N ARG A 66 -8.33 -3.41 -4.74
CA ARG A 66 -7.46 -4.55 -4.45
C ARG A 66 -6.16 -4.07 -3.80
N SER A 67 -5.01 -4.24 -4.46
CA SER A 67 -3.71 -3.80 -3.92
C SER A 67 -3.22 -2.48 -4.51
N LEU A 68 -4.06 -1.77 -5.26
CA LEU A 68 -3.71 -0.46 -5.83
C LEU A 68 -4.32 0.64 -4.97
N ALA A 69 -3.48 1.38 -4.26
CA ALA A 69 -3.91 2.52 -3.44
C ALA A 69 -3.78 3.81 -4.22
N GLU A 70 -4.75 4.71 -4.04
CA GLU A 70 -4.73 6.04 -4.62
C GLU A 70 -4.56 7.08 -3.53
N TYR A 71 -3.59 7.97 -3.74
CA TYR A 71 -3.33 9.13 -2.90
C TYR A 71 -3.39 10.41 -3.73
N ARG A 72 -3.84 11.50 -3.12
CA ARG A 72 -3.82 12.82 -3.76
C ARG A 72 -3.02 13.80 -2.93
N ALA A 73 -2.30 14.67 -3.60
CA ALA A 73 -1.48 15.69 -2.97
C ALA A 73 -2.34 16.91 -2.57
N ASP A 74 -3.38 16.66 -1.80
CA ASP A 74 -4.35 17.68 -1.38
C ASP A 74 -4.76 17.54 0.08
N LEU A 75 -3.93 16.94 0.92
CA LEU A 75 -4.25 16.77 2.33
C LEU A 75 -4.31 18.14 3.02
N GLY A 76 -5.43 18.38 3.70
CA GLY A 76 -5.62 19.60 4.49
C GLY A 76 -4.67 19.62 5.70
N GLY A 77 -4.22 20.81 6.08
CA GLY A 77 -3.29 21.00 7.20
C GLY A 77 -3.95 20.94 8.57
N ASP A 78 -5.26 20.88 8.66
CA ASP A 78 -5.98 20.85 9.93
C ASP A 78 -5.94 19.47 10.57
N VAL A 79 -6.12 19.44 11.89
CA VAL A 79 -6.06 18.21 12.68
C VAL A 79 -7.12 17.19 12.23
N ARG A 80 -8.32 17.68 11.93
CA ARG A 80 -9.44 16.81 11.51
C ARG A 80 -9.10 16.07 10.21
N SER A 81 -8.60 16.77 9.20
CA SER A 81 -8.22 16.17 7.92
C SER A 81 -7.10 15.16 8.09
N ARG A 82 -6.11 15.48 8.90
CA ARG A 82 -4.99 14.58 9.17
C ARG A 82 -5.43 13.35 9.95
N ALA A 83 -6.28 13.52 10.96
CA ALA A 83 -6.83 12.40 11.72
C ALA A 83 -7.69 11.49 10.85
N ALA A 84 -8.54 12.04 10.00
CA ALA A 84 -9.33 11.27 9.06
C ALA A 84 -8.45 10.46 8.10
N ASN A 85 -7.35 11.05 7.66
CA ASN A 85 -6.39 10.37 6.79
C ASN A 85 -5.74 9.17 7.48
N VAL A 86 -5.35 9.32 8.74
CA VAL A 86 -4.81 8.21 9.55
C VAL A 86 -5.84 7.09 9.67
N VAL A 87 -7.08 7.43 10.02
CA VAL A 87 -8.17 6.45 10.21
C VAL A 87 -8.46 5.69 8.91
N ARG A 88 -8.53 6.38 7.79
CA ARG A 88 -8.78 5.75 6.49
C ARG A 88 -7.69 4.74 6.12
N GLN A 89 -6.44 5.08 6.37
CA GLN A 89 -5.32 4.17 6.11
C GLN A 89 -5.30 3.01 7.11
N ALA A 90 -5.54 3.29 8.38
CA ALA A 90 -5.62 2.26 9.41
C ALA A 90 -6.75 1.26 9.12
N ALA A 91 -7.84 1.69 8.51
CA ALA A 91 -8.94 0.81 8.12
C ALA A 91 -8.54 -0.23 7.06
N GLN A 92 -7.40 -0.05 6.39
CA GLN A 92 -6.87 -1.03 5.42
C GLN A 92 -6.05 -2.14 6.10
N LEU A 93 -5.66 -1.96 7.35
CA LEU A 93 -4.81 -2.92 8.06
C LEU A 93 -5.47 -4.29 8.28
N PRO A 94 -6.78 -4.41 8.56
CA PRO A 94 -7.44 -5.73 8.63
C PRO A 94 -7.29 -6.52 7.32
N TRP A 95 -7.43 -5.87 6.19
CA TRP A 95 -7.24 -6.51 4.88
C TRP A 95 -5.79 -6.96 4.70
N PHE A 96 -4.83 -6.12 5.09
CA PHE A 96 -3.41 -6.46 5.08
C PHE A 96 -3.12 -7.66 5.99
N ALA A 97 -3.66 -7.66 7.21
CA ALA A 97 -3.49 -8.76 8.15
C ALA A 97 -4.05 -10.08 7.60
N LYS A 98 -5.22 -10.02 6.97
CA LYS A 98 -5.81 -11.19 6.29
C LYS A 98 -4.89 -11.72 5.20
N ASN A 99 -4.39 -10.84 4.33
CA ASN A 99 -3.50 -11.23 3.25
C ASN A 99 -2.21 -11.84 3.78
N LEU A 100 -1.65 -11.26 4.83
CA LEU A 100 -0.43 -11.76 5.47
C LEU A 100 -0.67 -13.14 6.08
N ALA A 101 -1.79 -13.35 6.77
CA ALA A 101 -2.15 -14.63 7.35
C ALA A 101 -2.29 -15.70 6.28
N VAL A 102 -2.96 -15.40 5.16
CA VAL A 102 -3.10 -16.33 4.03
C VAL A 102 -1.73 -16.69 3.47
N LYS A 103 -0.86 -15.73 3.26
CA LYS A 103 0.50 -15.98 2.76
C LYS A 103 1.30 -16.88 3.70
N VAL A 104 1.22 -16.64 5.00
CA VAL A 104 1.92 -17.46 6.00
C VAL A 104 1.40 -18.88 5.98
N LEU A 105 0.10 -19.06 5.98
CA LEU A 105 -0.52 -20.41 5.93
C LEU A 105 -0.14 -21.17 4.67
N LEU A 106 -0.16 -20.50 3.50
CA LEU A 106 0.24 -21.10 2.24
C LEU A 106 1.71 -21.50 2.23
N THR A 107 2.55 -20.68 2.82
CA THR A 107 4.00 -20.95 2.86
C THR A 107 4.35 -22.05 3.83
N LEU A 108 3.74 -22.07 5.04
CA LEU A 108 4.17 -22.97 6.10
C LEU A 108 3.58 -24.38 5.98
N ARG A 109 2.30 -24.54 5.65
CA ARG A 109 1.65 -25.85 5.72
C ARG A 109 0.61 -26.10 4.65
N LEU A 110 -0.40 -25.23 4.58
CA LEU A 110 -1.61 -25.54 3.81
C LEU A 110 -1.35 -25.53 2.31
N GLY A 111 -0.47 -24.71 1.83
CA GLY A 111 -0.10 -24.65 0.42
C GLY A 111 0.43 -25.99 -0.08
N SER A 112 1.38 -26.58 0.65
CA SER A 112 1.94 -27.88 0.29
C SER A 112 0.91 -29.01 0.40
N ALA A 113 0.15 -29.03 1.49
CA ALA A 113 -0.87 -30.06 1.71
C ALA A 113 -1.97 -29.99 0.65
N VAL A 114 -2.50 -28.80 0.38
CA VAL A 114 -3.55 -28.61 -0.61
C VAL A 114 -3.05 -28.92 -2.01
N ALA A 115 -1.84 -28.52 -2.35
CA ALA A 115 -1.23 -28.82 -3.66
C ALA A 115 -1.07 -30.32 -3.86
N LYS A 116 -0.69 -31.08 -2.83
CA LYS A 116 -0.60 -32.55 -2.90
C LYS A 116 -1.95 -33.22 -3.11
N VAL A 117 -2.99 -32.71 -2.42
CA VAL A 117 -4.34 -33.32 -2.46
C VAL A 117 -5.07 -32.93 -3.73
N THR A 118 -5.02 -31.67 -4.11
CA THR A 118 -5.82 -31.14 -5.23
C THR A 118 -5.05 -31.01 -6.53
N GLY A 119 -3.72 -31.06 -6.49
CA GLY A 119 -2.88 -30.79 -7.65
C GLY A 119 -2.93 -29.34 -8.12
N ARG A 120 -3.46 -28.44 -7.31
CA ARG A 120 -3.60 -27.02 -7.63
C ARG A 120 -2.77 -26.15 -6.70
N ARG A 121 -2.20 -25.08 -7.24
CA ARG A 121 -1.61 -24.03 -6.44
C ARG A 121 -2.66 -23.02 -6.03
N LEU A 122 -2.65 -22.64 -4.75
CA LEU A 122 -3.48 -21.54 -4.29
C LEU A 122 -2.88 -20.23 -4.75
N GLN A 123 -3.74 -19.32 -5.18
CA GLN A 123 -3.28 -18.00 -5.61
C GLN A 123 -3.05 -17.08 -4.42
N TRP A 124 -2.04 -16.23 -4.55
CA TRP A 124 -1.80 -15.19 -3.57
C TRP A 124 -2.88 -14.10 -3.64
N PRO A 125 -3.28 -13.51 -2.52
CA PRO A 125 -4.35 -12.51 -2.48
C PRO A 125 -3.85 -11.11 -2.89
N TYR A 126 -3.34 -11.01 -4.07
CA TYR A 126 -2.91 -9.72 -4.61
C TYR A 126 -4.00 -9.08 -5.45
#